data_4990ffba3c8913fd04915db5d4842dc3
#
_entry.id   4990ffba3c8913fd04915db5d4842dc3
#
_cell.length_a   1.000
_cell.length_b   1.000
_cell.length_c   1.000
_cell.angle_alpha   90.00
_cell.angle_beta   90.00
_cell.angle_gamma   90.00
#
_symmetry.space_group_name_H-M   'P 1'
#
loop_
_entity.id
_entity.type
_entity.pdbx_description
1 polymer ?
#
loop_
_entity_poly.entity_id
_entity_poly.type
_entity_poly.pdbx_seq_one_letter_code
_entity_poly.pdbx_strand_id
1 'polypeptide(L)'
;TTLEFKHSCDLIREYFHHPAITTDVITGFPGETAEDFAESRTFTDDVSFYEMHVFKFSRREGTKADKMPGQLTESVKAERSHVLIEQSERNSRAFREEIIGKETEVLVEYKEDIDGRSYWTGLTREYIRIAIPADVFSEGENPQDQIYKGISGSFLTDECIVLDRSSIIKVQ
;
A
#
# COMPACT_ATOMS: atom_id res chain seq x y z
N THR A 1 20.95 -10.35 5.71
CA THR A 1 20.15 -11.06 6.77
C THR A 1 18.85 -10.32 7.04
N THR A 2 17.88 -10.98 7.64
CA THR A 2 16.60 -10.38 8.07
C THR A 2 16.82 -9.25 9.08
N LEU A 3 17.79 -9.38 9.98
CA LEU A 3 18.15 -8.36 10.96
C LEU A 3 18.70 -7.08 10.29
N GLU A 4 19.58 -7.22 9.31
CA GLU A 4 20.12 -6.07 8.56
C GLU A 4 19.02 -5.36 7.76
N PHE A 5 18.12 -6.14 7.15
CA PHE A 5 16.98 -5.59 6.42
C PHE A 5 16.04 -4.81 7.34
N LYS A 6 15.65 -5.41 8.49
CA LYS A 6 14.83 -4.73 9.49
C LYS A 6 15.48 -3.45 9.98
N HIS A 7 16.77 -3.50 10.32
CA HIS A 7 17.53 -2.32 10.73
C HIS A 7 17.50 -1.21 9.65
N SER A 8 17.61 -1.57 8.37
CA SER A 8 17.50 -0.59 7.27
C SER A 8 16.11 0.05 7.21
N CYS A 9 15.04 -0.73 7.44
CA CYS A 9 13.67 -0.19 7.52
C CYS A 9 13.50 0.73 8.74
N ASP A 10 14.07 0.37 9.87
CA ASP A 10 14.02 1.18 11.10
C ASP A 10 14.76 2.52 10.90
N LEU A 11 15.92 2.51 10.23
CA LEU A 11 16.64 3.73 9.85
C LEU A 11 15.80 4.62 8.91
N ILE A 12 15.14 4.05 7.92
CA ILE A 12 14.26 4.83 7.04
C ILE A 12 13.17 5.54 7.86
N ARG A 13 12.56 4.85 8.84
CA ARG A 13 11.55 5.43 9.72
C ARG A 13 12.08 6.48 10.69
N GLU A 14 13.35 6.41 11.04
CA GLU A 14 14.02 7.43 11.86
C GLU A 14 14.23 8.74 11.08
N TYR A 15 14.60 8.65 9.80
CA TYR A 15 14.97 9.82 8.99
C TYR A 15 13.82 10.40 8.17
N PHE A 16 12.79 9.62 7.86
CA PHE A 16 11.65 10.06 7.06
C PHE A 16 10.37 10.04 7.88
N HIS A 17 9.59 11.09 7.74
CA HIS A 17 8.27 11.14 8.37
C HIS A 17 7.30 10.24 7.60
N HIS A 18 6.73 9.24 8.27
CA HIS A 18 5.71 8.32 7.73
C HIS A 18 6.05 7.68 6.37
N PRO A 19 7.21 7.02 6.23
CA PRO A 19 7.64 6.49 4.93
C PRO A 19 6.81 5.26 4.54
N ALA A 20 6.29 5.24 3.31
CA ALA A 20 5.62 4.08 2.73
C ALA A 20 6.66 3.03 2.30
N ILE A 21 6.96 2.09 3.17
CA ILE A 21 7.89 0.99 2.86
C ILE A 21 7.10 -0.17 2.28
N THR A 22 7.39 -0.53 1.03
CA THR A 22 6.76 -1.65 0.31
C THR A 22 7.76 -2.75 0.02
N THR A 23 7.28 -3.95 -0.28
CA THR A 23 8.13 -5.08 -0.65
C THR A 23 7.43 -6.05 -1.60
N ASP A 24 8.22 -6.80 -2.35
CA ASP A 24 7.77 -7.96 -3.11
C ASP A 24 8.06 -9.24 -2.32
N VAL A 25 7.08 -10.14 -2.24
CA VAL A 25 7.20 -11.41 -1.54
C VAL A 25 6.78 -12.55 -2.46
N ILE A 26 7.63 -13.58 -2.58
CA ILE A 26 7.28 -14.81 -3.28
C ILE A 26 7.00 -15.90 -2.26
N THR A 27 5.82 -16.50 -2.32
CA THR A 27 5.41 -17.63 -1.49
C THR A 27 5.51 -18.95 -2.26
N GLY A 28 5.79 -20.04 -1.54
CA GLY A 28 5.81 -21.37 -2.13
C GLY A 28 6.99 -21.63 -3.03
N PHE A 29 8.14 -21.02 -2.74
CA PHE A 29 9.41 -21.35 -3.40
C PHE A 29 9.76 -22.83 -3.16
N PRO A 30 10.41 -23.53 -4.11
CA PRO A 30 10.76 -24.93 -3.93
C PRO A 30 11.56 -25.17 -2.64
N GLY A 31 11.06 -26.07 -1.80
CA GLY A 31 11.66 -26.40 -0.51
C GLY A 31 11.21 -25.54 0.67
N GLU A 32 10.39 -24.51 0.47
CA GLU A 32 9.84 -23.69 1.57
C GLU A 32 9.00 -24.55 2.50
N THR A 33 9.44 -24.72 3.74
CA THR A 33 8.72 -25.49 4.76
C THR A 33 7.59 -24.68 5.38
N ALA A 34 6.82 -25.27 6.28
CA ALA A 34 5.81 -24.54 7.06
C ALA A 34 6.47 -23.55 8.05
N GLU A 35 7.62 -23.94 8.58
CA GLU A 35 8.44 -23.14 9.50
C GLU A 35 9.03 -21.93 8.77
N ASP A 36 9.61 -22.10 7.58
CA ASP A 36 10.13 -21.00 6.76
C ASP A 36 9.03 -19.98 6.43
N PHE A 37 7.84 -20.47 6.10
CA PHE A 37 6.69 -19.59 5.85
C PHE A 37 6.25 -18.85 7.10
N ALA A 38 6.22 -19.51 8.27
CA ALA A 38 5.87 -18.88 9.54
C ALA A 38 6.88 -17.79 9.93
N GLU A 39 8.19 -18.04 9.71
CA GLU A 39 9.23 -17.04 9.92
C GLU A 39 9.05 -15.84 8.98
N SER A 40 8.78 -16.08 7.70
CA SER A 40 8.53 -15.04 6.71
C SER A 40 7.33 -14.18 7.09
N ARG A 41 6.24 -14.80 7.53
CA ARG A 41 5.03 -14.11 8.00
C ARG A 41 5.32 -13.25 9.23
N THR A 42 6.05 -13.79 10.21
CA THR A 42 6.43 -13.05 11.41
C THR A 42 7.33 -11.87 11.06
N PHE A 43 8.31 -12.08 10.19
CA PHE A 43 9.22 -11.04 9.75
C PHE A 43 8.49 -9.88 9.03
N THR A 44 7.57 -10.20 8.12
CA THR A 44 6.80 -9.18 7.40
C THR A 44 5.85 -8.41 8.32
N ASP A 45 5.33 -9.06 9.37
CA ASP A 45 4.52 -8.42 10.41
C ASP A 45 5.37 -7.47 11.27
N ASP A 46 6.54 -7.91 11.72
CA ASP A 46 7.49 -7.13 12.52
C ASP A 46 8.03 -5.90 11.79
N VAL A 47 8.22 -6.01 10.45
CA VAL A 47 8.63 -4.85 9.63
C VAL A 47 7.45 -3.92 9.39
N SER A 48 6.22 -4.41 9.39
CA SER A 48 5.00 -3.63 9.13
C SER A 48 5.08 -2.86 7.81
N PHE A 49 5.25 -3.60 6.71
CA PHE A 49 5.25 -3.00 5.38
C PHE A 49 3.90 -2.32 5.10
N TYR A 50 3.93 -1.15 4.46
CA TYR A 50 2.72 -0.47 3.99
C TYR A 50 1.96 -1.36 3.00
N GLU A 51 2.66 -1.87 1.99
CA GLU A 51 2.10 -2.81 1.02
C GLU A 51 3.09 -3.92 0.71
N MET A 52 2.55 -5.11 0.45
CA MET A 52 3.31 -6.24 -0.05
C MET A 52 2.72 -6.73 -1.36
N HIS A 53 3.53 -6.76 -2.41
CA HIS A 53 3.18 -7.45 -3.66
C HIS A 53 3.48 -8.94 -3.49
N VAL A 54 2.44 -9.72 -3.24
CA VAL A 54 2.56 -11.16 -2.94
C VAL A 54 2.39 -11.99 -4.20
N PHE A 55 3.43 -12.74 -4.57
CA PHE A 55 3.43 -13.62 -5.73
C PHE A 55 3.53 -15.08 -5.31
N LYS A 56 2.74 -15.95 -5.92
CA LYS A 56 2.95 -17.39 -5.86
C LYS A 56 4.15 -17.76 -6.73
N PHE A 57 5.06 -18.58 -6.23
CA PHE A 57 6.14 -19.10 -7.06
C PHE A 57 5.56 -19.79 -8.31
N SER A 58 6.01 -19.35 -9.47
CA SER A 58 5.67 -19.95 -10.77
C SER A 58 6.92 -20.56 -11.41
N ARG A 59 6.82 -21.84 -11.75
CA ARG A 59 7.90 -22.53 -12.46
C ARG A 59 8.16 -21.87 -13.80
N ARG A 60 9.44 -21.62 -14.09
CA ARG A 60 9.88 -21.09 -15.39
C ARG A 60 10.93 -22.04 -15.95
N GLU A 61 10.61 -22.67 -17.07
CA GLU A 61 11.49 -23.60 -17.76
C GLU A 61 12.87 -23.00 -17.99
N GLY A 62 13.92 -23.80 -17.75
CA GLY A 62 15.32 -23.40 -17.90
C GLY A 62 15.93 -22.69 -16.71
N THR A 63 15.17 -22.34 -15.68
CA THR A 63 15.72 -21.77 -14.43
C THR A 63 16.23 -22.85 -13.48
N LYS A 64 17.11 -22.46 -12.53
CA LYS A 64 17.54 -23.38 -11.47
C LYS A 64 16.37 -23.82 -10.59
N ALA A 65 15.49 -22.90 -10.26
CA ALA A 65 14.32 -23.15 -9.41
C ALA A 65 13.31 -24.12 -10.04
N ASP A 66 13.19 -24.16 -11.37
CA ASP A 66 12.37 -25.14 -12.07
C ASP A 66 12.78 -26.60 -11.80
N LYS A 67 14.08 -26.84 -11.61
CA LYS A 67 14.67 -28.17 -11.39
C LYS A 67 14.89 -28.50 -9.90
N MET A 68 14.59 -27.58 -9.00
CA MET A 68 14.77 -27.82 -7.55
C MET A 68 13.75 -28.87 -7.05
N PRO A 69 14.20 -29.79 -6.15
CA PRO A 69 13.26 -30.65 -5.44
C PRO A 69 12.37 -29.86 -4.47
N GLY A 70 11.33 -30.49 -3.96
CA GLY A 70 10.45 -29.85 -2.97
C GLY A 70 9.49 -28.85 -3.59
N GLN A 71 9.07 -29.03 -4.84
CA GLN A 71 8.02 -28.24 -5.47
C GLN A 71 6.71 -28.37 -4.68
N LEU A 72 6.14 -27.23 -4.27
CA LEU A 72 4.89 -27.20 -3.54
C LEU A 72 3.69 -27.26 -4.50
N THR A 73 2.57 -27.78 -3.96
CA THR A 73 1.30 -27.81 -4.70
C THR A 73 0.72 -26.40 -4.87
N GLU A 74 -0.10 -26.21 -5.90
CA GLU A 74 -0.78 -24.91 -6.12
C GLU A 74 -1.72 -24.53 -4.95
N SER A 75 -2.29 -25.52 -4.27
CA SER A 75 -3.12 -25.30 -3.09
C SER A 75 -2.33 -24.67 -1.95
N VAL A 76 -1.14 -25.21 -1.61
CA VAL A 76 -0.27 -24.67 -0.56
C VAL A 76 0.22 -23.28 -0.91
N LYS A 77 0.61 -23.05 -2.16
CA LYS A 77 1.03 -21.71 -2.63
C LYS A 77 -0.10 -20.70 -2.52
N ALA A 78 -1.32 -21.09 -2.90
CA ALA A 78 -2.50 -20.22 -2.83
C ALA A 78 -2.85 -19.87 -1.38
N GLU A 79 -2.83 -20.84 -0.48
CA GLU A 79 -3.07 -20.64 0.96
C GLU A 79 -2.07 -19.66 1.56
N ARG A 80 -0.77 -19.87 1.33
CA ARG A 80 0.29 -18.98 1.83
C ARG A 80 0.18 -17.57 1.27
N SER A 81 -0.09 -17.47 -0.03
CA SER A 81 -0.30 -16.17 -0.69
C SER A 81 -1.49 -15.42 -0.07
N HIS A 82 -2.60 -16.11 0.18
CA HIS A 82 -3.80 -15.51 0.80
C HIS A 82 -3.50 -14.94 2.18
N VAL A 83 -2.79 -15.69 3.03
CA VAL A 83 -2.40 -15.23 4.37
C VAL A 83 -1.59 -13.94 4.34
N LEU A 84 -0.61 -13.83 3.42
CA LEU A 84 0.20 -12.60 3.31
C LEU A 84 -0.55 -11.45 2.64
N ILE A 85 -1.48 -11.72 1.74
CA ILE A 85 -2.36 -10.68 1.15
C ILE A 85 -3.23 -10.08 2.25
N GLU A 86 -3.90 -10.90 3.07
CA GLU A 86 -4.70 -10.40 4.19
C GLU A 86 -3.86 -9.59 5.20
N GLN A 87 -2.62 -10.02 5.45
CA GLN A 87 -1.69 -9.26 6.29
C GLN A 87 -1.35 -7.90 5.66
N SER A 88 -1.05 -7.87 4.35
CA SER A 88 -0.79 -6.65 3.60
C SER A 88 -1.97 -5.67 3.65
N GLU A 89 -3.18 -6.15 3.46
CA GLU A 89 -4.41 -5.34 3.53
C GLU A 89 -4.60 -4.70 4.92
N ARG A 90 -4.39 -5.47 5.99
CA ARG A 90 -4.46 -4.94 7.37
C ARG A 90 -3.41 -3.85 7.62
N ASN A 91 -2.15 -4.10 7.22
CA ASN A 91 -1.05 -3.16 7.41
C ASN A 91 -1.26 -1.88 6.59
N SER A 92 -1.71 -2.04 5.34
CA SER A 92 -2.00 -0.95 4.42
C SER A 92 -3.14 -0.06 4.96
N ARG A 93 -4.19 -0.67 5.53
CA ARG A 93 -5.26 0.07 6.19
C ARG A 93 -4.76 0.83 7.43
N ALA A 94 -4.00 0.17 8.30
CA ALA A 94 -3.45 0.78 9.50
C ALA A 94 -2.54 1.98 9.16
N PHE A 95 -1.69 1.85 8.14
CA PHE A 95 -0.84 2.93 7.65
C PHE A 95 -1.66 4.13 7.16
N ARG A 96 -2.73 3.89 6.41
CA ARG A 96 -3.64 4.97 5.95
C ARG A 96 -4.41 5.61 7.11
N GLU A 97 -4.80 4.85 8.13
CA GLU A 97 -5.48 5.38 9.31
C GLU A 97 -4.65 6.41 10.05
N GLU A 98 -3.32 6.30 10.02
CA GLU A 98 -2.42 7.23 10.71
C GLU A 98 -2.49 8.67 10.21
N ILE A 99 -2.93 8.91 8.96
CA ILE A 99 -3.05 10.27 8.42
C ILE A 99 -4.41 10.91 8.69
N ILE A 100 -5.41 10.16 9.18
CA ILE A 100 -6.75 10.70 9.47
C ILE A 100 -6.63 11.77 10.55
N GLY A 101 -7.25 12.92 10.30
CA GLY A 101 -7.20 14.11 11.16
C GLY A 101 -5.93 14.95 11.01
N LYS A 102 -4.98 14.55 10.14
CA LYS A 102 -3.75 15.30 9.88
C LYS A 102 -3.84 16.10 8.58
N GLU A 103 -3.09 17.19 8.50
CA GLU A 103 -2.91 17.93 7.25
C GLU A 103 -2.15 17.06 6.25
N THR A 104 -2.68 16.96 5.03
CA THR A 104 -2.16 16.10 3.97
C THR A 104 -2.13 16.88 2.66
N GLU A 105 -1.04 16.73 1.90
CA GLU A 105 -0.90 17.25 0.53
C GLU A 105 -1.22 16.15 -0.48
N VAL A 106 -1.94 16.51 -1.53
CA VAL A 106 -2.32 15.61 -2.64
C VAL A 106 -2.00 16.25 -3.99
N LEU A 107 -1.31 15.53 -4.85
CA LEU A 107 -1.22 15.84 -6.28
C LEU A 107 -2.47 15.28 -6.97
N VAL A 108 -3.32 16.18 -7.46
CA VAL A 108 -4.57 15.78 -8.12
C VAL A 108 -4.28 15.25 -9.52
N GLU A 109 -4.79 14.06 -9.85
CA GLU A 109 -4.51 13.38 -11.12
C GLU A 109 -5.71 13.36 -12.05
N TYR A 110 -6.88 12.91 -11.57
CA TYR A 110 -8.06 12.76 -12.43
C TYR A 110 -9.36 12.87 -11.67
N LYS A 111 -10.46 13.03 -12.43
CA LYS A 111 -11.83 13.05 -11.90
C LYS A 111 -12.49 11.70 -12.10
N GLU A 112 -13.19 11.23 -11.08
CA GLU A 112 -13.95 9.98 -11.13
C GLU A 112 -15.20 10.04 -10.27
N ASP A 113 -16.13 9.11 -10.50
CA ASP A 113 -17.31 8.94 -9.69
C ASP A 113 -17.13 7.75 -8.73
N ILE A 114 -17.31 8.00 -7.45
CA ILE A 114 -17.25 7.00 -6.38
C ILE A 114 -18.61 7.04 -5.68
N ASP A 115 -19.32 5.92 -5.65
CA ASP A 115 -20.65 5.77 -5.04
C ASP A 115 -21.64 6.86 -5.46
N GLY A 116 -21.66 7.21 -6.75
CA GLY A 116 -22.58 8.16 -7.34
C GLY A 116 -22.29 9.62 -7.04
N ARG A 117 -21.10 9.93 -6.53
CA ARG A 117 -20.61 11.30 -6.33
C ARG A 117 -19.30 11.51 -7.07
N SER A 118 -19.14 12.70 -7.64
CA SER A 118 -17.91 13.06 -8.36
C SER A 118 -16.83 13.56 -7.42
N TYR A 119 -15.62 13.04 -7.58
CA TYR A 119 -14.42 13.44 -6.87
C TYR A 119 -13.28 13.72 -7.83
N TRP A 120 -12.38 14.58 -7.42
CA TRP A 120 -11.04 14.66 -7.94
C TRP A 120 -10.13 13.82 -7.05
N THR A 121 -9.41 12.89 -7.63
CA THR A 121 -8.53 11.98 -6.88
C THR A 121 -7.09 12.16 -7.28
N GLY A 122 -6.21 11.80 -6.36
CA GLY A 122 -4.78 11.88 -6.56
C GLY A 122 -4.02 11.17 -5.44
N LEU A 123 -2.71 11.34 -5.40
CA LEU A 123 -1.83 10.67 -4.47
C LEU A 123 -1.09 11.65 -3.56
N THR A 124 -0.86 11.23 -2.32
CA THR A 124 0.10 11.88 -1.42
C THR A 124 1.53 11.48 -1.80
N ARG A 125 2.52 12.05 -1.12
CA ARG A 125 3.94 11.66 -1.26
C ARG A 125 4.19 10.20 -0.86
N GLU A 126 3.38 9.68 0.03
CA GLU A 126 3.39 8.31 0.53
C GLU A 126 2.53 7.36 -0.32
N TYR A 127 2.05 7.81 -1.48
CA TYR A 127 1.19 7.06 -2.40
C TYR A 127 -0.19 6.68 -1.80
N ILE A 128 -0.65 7.40 -0.79
CA ILE A 128 -2.02 7.24 -0.29
C ILE A 128 -3.00 7.95 -1.22
N ARG A 129 -4.04 7.25 -1.64
CA ARG A 129 -5.08 7.80 -2.50
C ARG A 129 -6.02 8.71 -1.71
N ILE A 130 -6.14 9.94 -2.18
CA ILE A 130 -6.98 10.99 -1.59
C ILE A 130 -8.04 11.41 -2.59
N ALA A 131 -9.26 11.64 -2.08
CA ALA A 131 -10.38 12.19 -2.82
C ALA A 131 -10.71 13.61 -2.33
N ILE A 132 -10.95 14.51 -3.26
CA ILE A 132 -11.48 15.86 -3.02
C ILE A 132 -12.87 15.93 -3.67
N PRO A 133 -13.94 16.27 -2.93
CA PRO A 133 -15.27 16.40 -3.53
C PRO A 133 -15.25 17.42 -4.69
N ALA A 134 -15.80 17.03 -5.84
CA ALA A 134 -15.70 17.85 -7.06
C ALA A 134 -16.42 19.20 -6.94
N ASP A 135 -17.40 19.30 -6.08
CA ASP A 135 -18.19 20.53 -5.82
C ASP A 135 -17.49 21.55 -4.90
N VAL A 136 -16.27 21.27 -4.46
CA VAL A 136 -15.37 22.24 -3.80
C VAL A 136 -14.83 23.24 -4.83
N PHE A 137 -14.72 22.83 -6.08
CA PHE A 137 -14.15 23.62 -7.17
C PHE A 137 -15.23 24.43 -7.88
N SER A 138 -14.87 25.63 -8.32
CA SER A 138 -15.76 26.49 -9.12
C SER A 138 -16.04 25.87 -10.50
N GLU A 139 -17.16 26.24 -11.10
CA GLU A 139 -17.49 25.81 -12.45
C GLU A 139 -16.40 26.24 -13.46
N GLY A 140 -15.86 25.27 -14.21
CA GLY A 140 -14.76 25.50 -15.16
C GLY A 140 -13.35 25.45 -14.56
N GLU A 141 -13.22 25.31 -13.24
CA GLU A 141 -11.91 25.10 -12.60
C GLU A 141 -11.41 23.68 -12.87
N ASN A 142 -10.15 23.56 -13.29
CA ASN A 142 -9.48 22.27 -13.48
C ASN A 142 -8.35 22.13 -12.46
N PRO A 143 -8.51 21.30 -11.41
CA PRO A 143 -7.48 21.06 -10.41
C PRO A 143 -6.42 20.02 -10.83
N GLN A 144 -6.57 19.39 -11.99
CA GLN A 144 -5.63 18.37 -12.47
C GLN A 144 -4.19 18.88 -12.51
N ASP A 145 -3.23 18.03 -12.16
CA ASP A 145 -1.79 18.32 -12.09
C ASP A 145 -1.42 19.45 -11.09
N GLN A 146 -2.31 19.72 -10.13
CA GLN A 146 -2.09 20.73 -9.09
C GLN A 146 -2.04 20.09 -7.71
N ILE A 147 -1.35 20.75 -6.79
CA ILE A 147 -1.24 20.28 -5.41
C ILE A 147 -2.25 21.04 -4.55
N TYR A 148 -3.02 20.28 -3.81
CA TYR A 148 -3.93 20.79 -2.77
C TYR A 148 -3.54 20.19 -1.43
N LYS A 149 -3.89 20.89 -0.35
CA LYS A 149 -3.76 20.36 1.00
C LYS A 149 -5.05 20.56 1.79
N GLY A 150 -5.25 19.72 2.77
CA GLY A 150 -6.39 19.75 3.66
C GLY A 150 -6.25 18.72 4.75
N ILE A 151 -7.22 18.70 5.66
CA ILE A 151 -7.27 17.69 6.72
C ILE A 151 -7.84 16.39 6.12
N SER A 152 -7.12 15.30 6.28
CA SER A 152 -7.61 13.96 5.94
C SER A 152 -8.79 13.60 6.84
N GLY A 153 -9.96 13.40 6.23
CA GLY A 153 -11.20 13.11 6.94
C GLY A 153 -11.37 11.62 7.24
N SER A 154 -12.33 10.98 6.60
CA SER A 154 -12.65 9.56 6.77
C SER A 154 -12.30 8.75 5.52
N PHE A 155 -12.28 7.44 5.66
CA PHE A 155 -12.27 6.56 4.51
C PHE A 155 -13.53 6.78 3.65
N LEU A 156 -13.32 6.96 2.35
CA LEU A 156 -14.36 6.96 1.33
C LEU A 156 -14.57 5.54 0.79
N THR A 157 -13.47 4.84 0.58
CA THR A 157 -13.41 3.39 0.29
C THR A 157 -12.28 2.79 1.14
N ASP A 158 -12.10 1.47 1.10
CA ASP A 158 -10.98 0.82 1.82
C ASP A 158 -9.59 1.35 1.40
N GLU A 159 -9.49 1.91 0.19
CA GLU A 159 -8.22 2.39 -0.38
C GLU A 159 -8.12 3.92 -0.49
N CYS A 160 -9.20 4.66 -0.25
CA CYS A 160 -9.27 6.09 -0.50
C CYS A 160 -9.80 6.87 0.70
N ILE A 161 -9.10 7.94 1.08
CA ILE A 161 -9.50 8.86 2.14
C ILE A 161 -10.01 10.15 1.50
N VAL A 162 -11.11 10.72 2.01
CA VAL A 162 -11.63 12.01 1.57
C VAL A 162 -11.08 13.15 2.42
N LEU A 163 -10.72 14.28 1.81
CA LEU A 163 -10.37 15.50 2.55
C LEU A 163 -11.61 16.19 3.10
N ASP A 164 -11.47 16.78 4.28
CA ASP A 164 -12.47 17.67 4.86
C ASP A 164 -12.65 18.92 3.99
N ARG A 165 -13.87 19.14 3.49
CA ARG A 165 -14.23 20.21 2.57
C ARG A 165 -13.78 21.60 3.03
N SER A 166 -13.94 21.87 4.32
CA SER A 166 -13.65 23.19 4.91
C SER A 166 -12.17 23.50 5.03
N SER A 167 -11.30 22.48 4.88
CA SER A 167 -9.86 22.60 5.08
C SER A 167 -9.08 22.71 3.77
N ILE A 168 -9.71 22.49 2.61
CA ILE A 168 -9.05 22.34 1.31
C ILE A 168 -8.55 23.69 0.81
N ILE A 169 -7.25 23.78 0.56
CA ILE A 169 -6.59 24.94 -0.05
C ILE A 169 -5.59 24.50 -1.12
N LYS A 170 -5.44 25.32 -2.15
CA LYS A 170 -4.43 25.13 -3.19
C LYS A 170 -3.06 25.51 -2.66
N VAL A 171 -2.06 24.67 -2.90
CA VAL A 171 -0.65 24.97 -2.61
C VAL A 171 -0.10 25.82 -3.77
N GLN A 172 0.54 26.94 -3.43
CA GLN A 172 1.14 27.87 -4.42
C GLN A 172 2.53 27.41 -4.83
#